data_258bf56b048c9d007bcfd9c39faa81c6
#
_entry.id   258bf56b048c9d007bcfd9c39faa81c6
#
_cell.length_a   1.000
_cell.length_b   1.000
_cell.length_c   1.000
_cell.angle_alpha   90.00
_cell.angle_beta   90.00
_cell.angle_gamma   90.00
#
_symmetry.space_group_name_H-M   'P 1'
#
loop_
_entity.id
_entity.type
_entity.pdbx_description
1 polymer ?
#
loop_
_entity_poly.entity_id
_entity_poly.type
_entity_poly.pdbx_seq_one_letter_code
_entity_poly.pdbx_strand_id
1 'polypeptide(L)' 'MNGTISKVISDKGFGFIQGEDGQEYFMHRSAVRDGSVFEQLREGQTVVFDGGRGDKGLRAENVRVS' A
#
# COMPACT_ATOMS: atom_id res chain seq x y z
N MET A 1 0.16 8.81 6.43
CA MET A 1 -1.02 9.05 5.59
C MET A 1 -1.96 7.87 5.65
N ASN A 2 -3.24 8.13 5.65
CA ASN A 2 -4.26 7.09 5.59
C ASN A 2 -4.64 6.81 4.14
N GLY A 3 -5.02 5.58 3.87
CA GLY A 3 -5.48 5.21 2.54
C GLY A 3 -6.28 3.94 2.56
N THR A 4 -6.75 3.55 1.39
CA THR A 4 -7.54 2.35 1.21
C THR A 4 -6.93 1.52 0.10
N ILE A 5 -6.77 0.23 0.32
CA ILE A 5 -6.22 -0.66 -0.69
C ILE A 5 -7.20 -0.74 -1.86
N SER A 6 -6.73 -0.35 -3.04
CA SER A 6 -7.56 -0.38 -4.24
C SER A 6 -7.33 -1.65 -5.06
N LYS A 7 -6.16 -2.26 -4.94
CA LYS A 7 -5.84 -3.47 -5.68
C LYS A 7 -4.70 -4.23 -5.01
N VAL A 8 -4.80 -5.55 -4.99
CA VAL A 8 -3.73 -6.42 -4.50
C VAL A 8 -3.50 -7.53 -5.51
N ILE A 9 -2.25 -7.70 -5.93
CA ILE A 9 -1.85 -8.78 -6.83
C ILE A 9 -0.84 -9.62 -6.07
N SER A 10 -1.35 -10.57 -5.28
CA SER A 10 -0.53 -11.30 -4.33
C SER A 10 0.50 -12.21 -4.98
N ASP A 11 0.17 -12.79 -6.12
CA ASP A 11 1.12 -13.68 -6.82
C ASP A 11 2.31 -12.91 -7.39
N LYS A 12 2.17 -11.61 -7.63
CA LYS A 12 3.25 -10.76 -8.11
C LYS A 12 3.88 -9.92 -7.00
N GLY A 13 3.27 -9.92 -5.82
CA GLY A 13 3.82 -9.24 -4.66
C GLY A 13 3.70 -7.73 -4.67
N PHE A 14 2.66 -7.18 -5.28
CA PHE A 14 2.45 -5.73 -5.25
C PHE A 14 0.96 -5.40 -5.27
N GLY A 15 0.66 -4.13 -5.04
CA GLY A 15 -0.70 -3.63 -5.08
C GLY A 15 -0.70 -2.12 -5.15
N PHE A 16 -1.87 -1.53 -4.96
CA PHE A 16 -2.05 -0.08 -5.01
C PHE A 16 -2.91 0.38 -3.86
N ILE A 17 -2.61 1.58 -3.38
CA ILE A 17 -3.34 2.22 -2.30
C ILE A 17 -3.87 3.56 -2.80
N GLN A 18 -5.16 3.80 -2.59
CA GLN A 18 -5.76 5.11 -2.83
C GLN A 18 -5.52 5.95 -1.59
N GLY A 19 -4.67 6.95 -1.69
CA GLY A 19 -4.34 7.82 -0.56
C GLY A 19 -5.47 8.80 -0.25
N GLU A 20 -5.45 9.33 0.96
CA GLU A 20 -6.42 10.33 1.38
C GLU A 20 -6.28 11.64 0.60
N ASP A 21 -5.16 11.82 -0.07
CA ASP A 21 -4.91 12.96 -0.95
C ASP A 21 -5.50 12.78 -2.34
N GLY A 22 -6.18 11.66 -2.59
CA GLY A 22 -6.78 11.36 -3.88
C GLY A 22 -5.84 10.75 -4.89
N GLN A 23 -4.60 10.47 -4.52
CA GLN A 23 -3.61 9.90 -5.43
C GLN A 23 -3.44 8.41 -5.19
N GLU A 24 -3.02 7.71 -6.23
CA GLU A 24 -2.76 6.27 -6.13
C GLU A 24 -1.28 6.03 -5.89
N TYR A 25 -0.98 5.16 -4.93
CA TYR A 25 0.38 4.83 -4.53
C TYR A 25 0.66 3.36 -4.81
N PHE A 26 1.82 3.10 -5.40
CA PHE A 26 2.30 1.74 -5.60
C PHE A 26 2.75 1.15 -4.26
N MET A 27 2.30 -0.06 -3.96
CA MET A 27 2.67 -0.77 -2.74
C MET A 27 3.35 -2.08 -3.10
N HIS A 28 4.64 -2.21 -2.79
CA HIS A 28 5.35 -3.46 -2.94
C HIS A 28 5.26 -4.26 -1.64
N ARG A 29 5.31 -5.59 -1.73
CA ARG A 29 5.20 -6.43 -0.53
C ARG A 29 6.28 -6.09 0.51
N SER A 30 7.45 -5.65 0.08
CA SER A 30 8.53 -5.27 0.99
C SER A 30 8.22 -4.01 1.78
N ALA A 31 7.21 -3.26 1.40
CA ALA A 31 6.82 -2.04 2.10
C ALA A 31 5.88 -2.30 3.27
N VAL A 32 5.36 -3.52 3.41
CA VAL A 32 4.43 -3.86 4.48
C VAL A 32 5.22 -4.13 5.76
N ARG A 33 4.81 -3.52 6.87
CA ARG A 33 5.56 -3.51 8.13
C ARG A 33 4.67 -3.83 9.32
N ASP A 34 5.29 -3.85 10.50
CA ASP A 34 4.62 -3.92 11.81
C ASP A 34 3.74 -5.15 11.98
N GLY A 35 4.24 -6.30 11.54
CA GLY A 35 3.53 -7.55 11.70
C GLY A 35 2.42 -7.78 10.69
N SER A 36 2.15 -6.81 9.84
CA SER A 36 1.20 -7.00 8.74
C SER A 36 1.80 -7.96 7.72
N VAL A 37 0.94 -8.77 7.11
CA VAL A 37 1.35 -9.76 6.12
C VAL A 37 0.72 -9.39 4.79
N PHE A 38 1.55 -9.19 3.78
CA PHE A 38 1.06 -8.75 2.48
C PHE A 38 -0.04 -9.65 1.93
N GLU A 39 0.11 -10.95 2.09
CA GLU A 39 -0.84 -11.93 1.56
C GLU A 39 -2.21 -11.86 2.23
N GLN A 40 -2.31 -11.19 3.37
CA GLN A 40 -3.58 -11.02 4.09
C GLN A 40 -4.26 -9.69 3.79
N LEU A 41 -3.63 -8.84 3.00
CA LEU A 41 -4.23 -7.56 2.63
C LEU A 41 -5.31 -7.77 1.59
N ARG A 42 -6.36 -6.95 1.68
CA ARG A 42 -7.51 -7.08 0.78
C ARG A 42 -7.94 -5.72 0.28
N GLU A 43 -8.59 -5.72 -0.88
CA GLU A 43 -9.18 -4.52 -1.44
C GLU A 43 -10.23 -3.96 -0.49
N GLY A 44 -10.23 -2.63 -0.37
CA GLY A 44 -11.16 -1.95 0.52
C GLY A 44 -10.67 -1.79 1.95
N GLN A 45 -9.55 -2.41 2.29
CA GLN A 45 -8.99 -2.34 3.64
C GLN A 45 -8.31 -1.00 3.87
N THR A 46 -8.50 -0.43 5.07
CA THR A 46 -7.85 0.83 5.44
C THR A 46 -6.45 0.56 5.96
N VAL A 47 -5.50 1.36 5.48
CA VAL A 47 -4.09 1.23 5.88
C VAL A 47 -3.51 2.59 6.21
N VAL A 48 -2.41 2.58 6.93
CA VAL A 48 -1.58 3.76 7.20
C VAL A 48 -0.24 3.53 6.51
N PHE A 49 0.28 4.54 5.85
CA PHE A 49 1.53 4.41 5.11
C PHE A 49 2.21 5.76 4.95
N ASP A 50 3.48 5.71 4.57
CA ASP A 50 4.24 6.91 4.22
C ASP A 50 4.27 7.02 2.70
N GLY A 51 3.83 8.15 2.18
CA GLY A 51 3.86 8.41 0.74
C GLY A 51 5.19 9.00 0.33
N GLY A 52 5.70 8.57 -0.83
CA GLY A 52 6.93 9.10 -1.37
C GLY A 52 6.96 8.97 -2.86
N ARG A 53 8.03 9.46 -3.47
CA ARG A 53 8.23 9.32 -4.91
C ARG A 53 9.32 8.30 -5.20
N GLY A 54 9.03 7.40 -6.13
CA GLY A 54 10.01 6.48 -6.65
C GLY A 54 10.26 6.74 -8.12
N ASP A 55 11.06 5.88 -8.74
CA ASP A 55 11.42 6.03 -10.15
C ASP A 55 10.22 5.96 -11.09
N LYS A 56 9.19 5.25 -10.66
CA LYS A 56 8.00 5.02 -11.50
C LYS A 56 6.77 5.76 -11.00
N GLY A 57 6.96 6.73 -10.11
CA GLY A 57 5.87 7.52 -9.59
C GLY A 57 5.73 7.39 -8.08
N LEU A 58 4.52 7.56 -7.57
CA LEU A 58 4.28 7.55 -6.14
C LEU A 58 4.36 6.14 -5.56
N ARG A 59 4.98 6.02 -4.40
CA ARG A 59 5.16 4.75 -3.68
C ARG A 59 4.67 4.87 -2.26
N ALA A 60 4.12 3.77 -1.76
CA ALA A 60 3.78 3.65 -0.34
C ALA A 60 4.89 2.90 0.37
N GLU A 61 5.27 3.37 1.56
CA GLU A 61 6.25 2.71 2.41
C GLU A 61 5.73 2.61 3.83
N ASN A 62 6.29 1.72 4.62
CA ASN A 62 5.87 1.48 6.00
C ASN A 62 4.36 1.26 6.08
N VAL A 63 3.85 0.43 5.18
CA VAL A 63 2.41 0.15 5.11
C VAL A 63 2.02 -0.78 6.25
N ARG A 64 0.95 -0.41 6.95
CA ARG A 64 0.39 -1.25 8.00
C ARG A 64 -1.11 -1.08 8.04
N VAL A 65 -1.79 -2.13 8.47
CA VAL A 65 -3.24 -2.10 8.62
C VAL A 65 -3.59 -1.18 9.78
N SER A 66 -4.54 -0.30 9.55
CA SER A 66 -4.96 0.61 10.61
C SER A 66 -6.02 -0.03 11.51
#